data_92edb6846adc515cbcb5a40d60418935
#
_entry.id   92edb6846adc515cbcb5a40d60418935
#
_cell.length_a   1.000
_cell.length_b   1.000
_cell.length_c   1.000
_cell.angle_alpha   90.00
_cell.angle_beta   90.00
_cell.angle_gamma   90.00
#
_symmetry.space_group_name_H-M   'P 1'
#
loop_
_entity.id
_entity.type
_entity.pdbx_description
1 polymer ?
#
loop_
_entity_poly.entity_id
_entity_poly.type
_entity_poly.pdbx_seq_one_letter_code
_entity_poly.pdbx_strand_id
1 'polypeptide(L)'
;MAKGSLPRKTPGGPSSRSSRAEDGRKAPDFELESDSGERLSLASFAGRWLVLYFYPRDNTPGCTREAQDFTSAAARLKKMGAAVVGVSKDSIKSHCGFKEKIGITFPLLSDPDLKAHKAFGAWGTKTMYGKKVEGTIRSTFLVGPDGTLARSWSSVKVDGHVDKVIAAIEQAQGRTTGA
;
A
#
# COMPACT_ATOMS: atom_id res chain seq x y z
N MET A 1 -31.06 -56.34 -11.11
CA MET A 1 -31.06 -54.96 -11.61
C MET A 1 -30.17 -54.11 -10.73
N ALA A 2 -28.94 -53.93 -11.11
CA ALA A 2 -27.98 -53.09 -10.38
C ALA A 2 -28.13 -51.65 -10.80
N LYS A 3 -28.52 -50.78 -9.87
CA LYS A 3 -28.46 -49.34 -10.07
C LYS A 3 -27.05 -48.85 -9.63
N GLY A 4 -26.21 -48.53 -10.63
CA GLY A 4 -24.90 -47.99 -10.37
C GLY A 4 -25.00 -46.59 -9.77
N SER A 5 -24.52 -46.47 -8.53
CA SER A 5 -24.30 -45.18 -7.88
C SER A 5 -23.09 -44.53 -8.49
N LEU A 6 -23.27 -43.39 -9.16
CA LEU A 6 -22.19 -42.53 -9.60
C LEU A 6 -21.55 -41.84 -8.36
N PRO A 7 -20.22 -41.82 -8.21
CA PRO A 7 -19.61 -41.12 -7.13
C PRO A 7 -19.78 -39.61 -7.33
N ARG A 8 -20.35 -38.97 -6.34
CA ARG A 8 -20.42 -37.50 -6.29
C ARG A 8 -18.99 -36.96 -6.22
N LYS A 9 -18.60 -36.17 -7.21
CA LYS A 9 -17.39 -35.35 -7.13
C LYS A 9 -17.55 -34.39 -5.95
N THR A 10 -16.76 -34.59 -4.93
CA THR A 10 -16.55 -33.58 -3.91
C THR A 10 -15.94 -32.34 -4.55
N PRO A 11 -16.54 -31.16 -4.35
CA PRO A 11 -15.86 -29.93 -4.77
C PRO A 11 -14.56 -29.82 -4.01
N GLY A 12 -13.48 -29.64 -4.73
CA GLY A 12 -12.16 -29.48 -4.17
C GLY A 12 -12.15 -28.41 -3.08
N GLY A 13 -11.44 -28.69 -2.00
CA GLY A 13 -11.27 -27.80 -0.88
C GLY A 13 -10.75 -26.42 -1.29
N PRO A 14 -10.83 -25.44 -0.39
CA PRO A 14 -10.48 -24.07 -0.72
C PRO A 14 -9.02 -24.01 -1.20
N SER A 15 -8.86 -23.68 -2.46
CA SER A 15 -7.59 -23.22 -3.00
C SER A 15 -7.09 -22.14 -2.04
N SER A 16 -5.89 -22.31 -1.53
CA SER A 16 -5.21 -21.32 -0.71
C SER A 16 -5.02 -20.07 -1.57
N ARG A 17 -6.05 -19.22 -1.59
CA ARG A 17 -5.90 -17.87 -2.12
C ARG A 17 -4.94 -17.17 -1.19
N SER A 18 -3.75 -16.94 -1.69
CA SER A 18 -2.80 -15.99 -1.12
C SER A 18 -3.59 -14.76 -0.65
N SER A 19 -3.49 -14.43 0.62
CA SER A 19 -4.20 -13.32 1.25
C SER A 19 -3.62 -11.99 0.77
N ARG A 20 -3.88 -11.66 -0.50
CA ARG A 20 -3.58 -10.33 -1.03
C ARG A 20 -4.58 -9.33 -0.43
N ALA A 21 -4.10 -8.12 -0.19
CA ALA A 21 -4.96 -7.02 0.18
C ALA A 21 -6.02 -6.81 -0.92
N GLU A 22 -7.28 -6.97 -0.57
CA GLU A 22 -8.42 -6.82 -1.49
C GLU A 22 -9.32 -5.69 -1.02
N ASP A 23 -9.80 -4.88 -1.96
CA ASP A 23 -10.72 -3.79 -1.68
C ASP A 23 -12.00 -4.30 -0.98
N GLY A 24 -12.47 -3.56 0.01
CA GLY A 24 -13.63 -3.92 0.83
C GLY A 24 -13.35 -4.86 1.99
N ARG A 25 -12.12 -5.38 2.11
CA ARG A 25 -11.70 -6.23 3.23
C ARG A 25 -10.85 -5.44 4.23
N LYS A 26 -10.70 -5.99 5.42
CA LYS A 26 -9.78 -5.44 6.41
C LYS A 26 -8.37 -5.41 5.84
N ALA A 27 -7.69 -4.27 5.97
CA ALA A 27 -6.30 -4.14 5.54
C ALA A 27 -5.41 -5.09 6.36
N PRO A 28 -4.38 -5.70 5.74
CA PRO A 28 -3.39 -6.46 6.48
C PRO A 28 -2.72 -5.60 7.56
N ASP A 29 -2.44 -6.20 8.71
CA ASP A 29 -1.69 -5.51 9.76
C ASP A 29 -0.21 -5.43 9.39
N PHE A 30 0.45 -4.41 9.91
CA PHE A 30 1.90 -4.25 9.80
C PHE A 30 2.43 -3.56 11.05
N GLU A 31 3.70 -3.77 11.32
CA GLU A 31 4.44 -3.05 12.34
C GLU A 31 5.87 -2.88 11.86
N LEU A 32 6.25 -1.65 11.55
CA LEU A 32 7.54 -1.32 10.96
C LEU A 32 8.16 -0.10 11.63
N GLU A 33 9.49 -0.04 11.63
CA GLU A 33 10.23 1.12 12.11
C GLU A 33 10.23 2.24 11.07
N SER A 34 9.97 3.45 11.53
CA SER A 34 10.00 4.65 10.70
C SER A 34 11.37 5.34 10.72
N ASP A 35 11.55 6.30 9.84
CA ASP A 35 12.74 7.15 9.77
C ASP A 35 13.03 7.91 11.08
N SER A 36 12.04 8.13 11.92
CA SER A 36 12.20 8.74 13.24
C SER A 36 12.61 7.75 14.33
N GLY A 37 12.71 6.46 14.03
CA GLY A 37 12.95 5.39 15.01
C GLY A 37 11.71 4.90 15.73
N GLU A 38 10.55 5.51 15.47
CA GLU A 38 9.28 5.11 16.03
C GLU A 38 8.71 3.91 15.28
N ARG A 39 8.10 2.96 16.00
CA ARG A 39 7.41 1.84 15.37
C ARG A 39 5.97 2.22 15.10
N LEU A 40 5.58 2.13 13.84
CA LEU A 40 4.22 2.41 13.39
C LEU A 40 3.53 1.14 12.90
N SER A 41 2.25 1.05 13.19
CA SER A 41 1.38 -0.07 12.79
C SER A 41 0.09 0.45 12.16
N LEU A 42 -0.73 -0.45 11.65
CA LEU A 42 -2.07 -0.09 11.17
C LEU A 42 -2.88 0.63 12.27
N ALA A 43 -2.79 0.14 13.51
CA ALA A 43 -3.47 0.76 14.67
C ALA A 43 -3.03 2.18 14.95
N SER A 44 -1.81 2.56 14.58
CA SER A 44 -1.31 3.94 14.73
C SER A 44 -2.13 4.97 13.95
N PHE A 45 -2.88 4.52 12.95
CA PHE A 45 -3.68 5.37 12.06
C PHE A 45 -5.19 5.16 12.23
N ALA A 46 -5.61 4.43 13.26
CA ALA A 46 -7.03 4.19 13.55
C ALA A 46 -7.80 5.51 13.66
N GLY A 47 -8.99 5.58 13.06
CA GLY A 47 -9.81 6.79 13.04
C GLY A 47 -9.43 7.80 11.97
N ARG A 48 -8.42 7.52 11.16
CA ARG A 48 -7.97 8.40 10.05
C ARG A 48 -7.89 7.60 8.75
N TRP A 49 -7.99 8.30 7.64
CA TRP A 49 -7.65 7.74 6.35
C TRP A 49 -6.13 7.55 6.27
N LEU A 50 -5.69 6.42 5.74
CA LEU A 50 -4.27 6.13 5.55
C LEU A 50 -4.00 5.88 4.07
N VAL A 51 -3.07 6.65 3.52
CA VAL A 51 -2.48 6.40 2.20
C VAL A 51 -1.14 5.72 2.42
N LEU A 52 -1.09 4.41 2.22
CA LEU A 52 0.10 3.59 2.37
C LEU A 52 0.63 3.24 0.98
N TYR A 53 1.80 3.73 0.61
CA TYR A 53 2.36 3.43 -0.70
C TYR A 53 3.71 2.73 -0.59
N PHE A 54 3.89 1.73 -1.46
CA PHE A 54 5.13 0.96 -1.59
C PHE A 54 5.89 1.43 -2.82
N TYR A 55 7.17 1.68 -2.67
CA TYR A 55 8.05 2.13 -3.74
C TYR A 55 9.35 1.34 -3.77
N PRO A 56 9.99 1.19 -4.95
CA PRO A 56 11.14 0.30 -5.10
C PRO A 56 12.40 0.70 -4.34
N ARG A 57 12.78 2.00 -4.35
CA ARG A 57 14.04 2.42 -3.76
C ARG A 57 14.13 3.93 -3.57
N ASP A 58 14.72 4.32 -2.42
CA ASP A 58 15.07 5.72 -2.15
C ASP A 58 16.01 6.28 -3.23
N ASN A 59 15.94 7.58 -3.47
CA ASN A 59 16.82 8.33 -4.37
C ASN A 59 16.77 7.90 -5.86
N THR A 60 15.75 7.18 -6.28
CA THR A 60 15.50 6.92 -7.70
C THR A 60 14.57 7.99 -8.29
N PRO A 61 14.64 8.29 -9.61
CA PRO A 61 13.85 9.37 -10.19
C PRO A 61 12.34 9.25 -9.98
N GLY A 62 11.76 8.09 -10.24
CA GLY A 62 10.33 7.86 -10.08
C GLY A 62 9.87 7.92 -8.63
N CYS A 63 10.64 7.35 -7.71
CA CYS A 63 10.34 7.36 -6.28
C CYS A 63 10.50 8.77 -5.69
N THR A 64 11.48 9.52 -6.15
CA THR A 64 11.67 10.93 -5.77
C THR A 64 10.48 11.78 -6.19
N ARG A 65 10.02 11.62 -7.42
CA ARG A 65 8.87 12.36 -7.94
C ARG A 65 7.59 11.99 -7.19
N GLU A 66 7.35 10.72 -6.95
CA GLU A 66 6.18 10.25 -6.18
C GLU A 66 6.16 10.84 -4.77
N ALA A 67 7.31 10.81 -4.09
CA ALA A 67 7.44 11.40 -2.75
C ALA A 67 7.24 12.92 -2.76
N GLN A 68 7.73 13.61 -3.77
CA GLN A 68 7.52 15.05 -3.95
C GLN A 68 6.04 15.38 -4.21
N ASP A 69 5.37 14.61 -5.05
CA ASP A 69 3.95 14.79 -5.34
C ASP A 69 3.09 14.59 -4.08
N PHE A 70 3.36 13.57 -3.28
CA PHE A 70 2.69 13.36 -2.00
C PHE A 70 3.03 14.46 -0.98
N THR A 71 4.26 14.91 -0.94
CA THR A 71 4.67 16.01 -0.05
C THR A 71 3.94 17.31 -0.41
N SER A 72 3.83 17.62 -1.69
CA SER A 72 3.06 18.78 -2.17
C SER A 72 1.57 18.70 -1.83
N ALA A 73 1.01 17.50 -1.79
CA ALA A 73 -0.39 17.25 -1.45
C ALA A 73 -0.62 17.03 0.05
N ALA A 74 0.43 16.93 0.86
CA ALA A 74 0.33 16.52 2.27
C ALA A 74 -0.60 17.42 3.11
N ALA A 75 -0.52 18.73 2.92
CA ALA A 75 -1.39 19.67 3.64
C ALA A 75 -2.86 19.48 3.27
N ARG A 76 -3.17 19.28 2.00
CA ARG A 76 -4.53 19.00 1.52
C ARG A 76 -5.05 17.67 2.06
N LEU A 77 -4.21 16.62 2.01
CA LEU A 77 -4.55 15.31 2.54
C LEU A 77 -4.82 15.37 4.06
N LYS A 78 -4.02 16.11 4.80
CA LYS A 78 -4.20 16.32 6.24
C LYS A 78 -5.55 16.99 6.55
N LYS A 79 -5.94 17.99 5.77
CA LYS A 79 -7.26 18.64 5.90
C LYS A 79 -8.42 17.67 5.64
N MET A 80 -8.20 16.66 4.81
CA MET A 80 -9.16 15.60 4.52
C MET A 80 -9.15 14.49 5.59
N GLY A 81 -8.34 14.60 6.62
CA GLY A 81 -8.18 13.57 7.64
C GLY A 81 -7.37 12.36 7.19
N ALA A 82 -6.49 12.53 6.22
CA ALA A 82 -5.66 11.47 5.67
C ALA A 82 -4.19 11.64 6.05
N ALA A 83 -3.55 10.54 6.45
CA ALA A 83 -2.11 10.43 6.64
C ALA A 83 -1.49 9.74 5.44
N VAL A 84 -0.26 10.11 5.09
CA VAL A 84 0.53 9.45 4.04
C VAL A 84 1.72 8.74 4.70
N VAL A 85 2.01 7.53 4.27
CA VAL A 85 3.15 6.74 4.71
C VAL A 85 3.78 6.03 3.52
N GLY A 86 5.08 6.20 3.33
CA GLY A 86 5.84 5.48 2.32
C GLY A 86 6.54 4.26 2.90
N VAL A 87 6.61 3.17 2.14
CA VAL A 87 7.27 1.93 2.55
C VAL A 87 8.22 1.45 1.46
N SER A 88 9.45 1.16 1.83
CA SER A 88 10.38 0.45 0.97
C SER A 88 11.23 -0.52 1.80
N LYS A 89 12.05 -1.32 1.14
CA LYS A 89 12.98 -2.23 1.81
C LYS A 89 14.29 -1.53 2.24
N ASP A 90 14.45 -0.26 1.92
CA ASP A 90 15.64 0.52 2.30
C ASP A 90 15.76 0.66 3.81
N SER A 91 16.98 0.92 4.28
CA SER A 91 17.28 1.11 5.69
C SER A 91 16.75 2.44 6.23
N ILE A 92 16.63 2.52 7.55
CA ILE A 92 16.27 3.78 8.26
C ILE A 92 17.24 4.90 7.88
N LYS A 93 18.53 4.61 7.84
CA LYS A 93 19.56 5.58 7.45
C LYS A 93 19.32 6.13 6.03
N SER A 94 18.98 5.25 5.08
CA SER A 94 18.64 5.66 3.72
C SER A 94 17.40 6.56 3.69
N HIS A 95 16.36 6.18 4.43
CA HIS A 95 15.14 6.98 4.56
C HIS A 95 15.39 8.37 5.14
N CYS A 96 16.22 8.48 6.17
CA CYS A 96 16.59 9.77 6.75
C CYS A 96 17.27 10.68 5.71
N GLY A 97 18.23 10.14 4.98
CA GLY A 97 18.92 10.88 3.91
C GLY A 97 18.01 11.30 2.78
N PHE A 98 17.15 10.42 2.35
CA PHE A 98 16.16 10.69 1.29
C PHE A 98 15.16 11.76 1.72
N LYS A 99 14.63 11.64 2.92
CA LYS A 99 13.69 12.61 3.51
C LYS A 99 14.29 14.00 3.62
N GLU A 100 15.52 14.10 4.13
CA GLU A 100 16.23 15.36 4.27
C GLU A 100 16.52 16.01 2.92
N LYS A 101 16.97 15.21 1.95
CA LYS A 101 17.37 15.68 0.62
C LYS A 101 16.23 16.33 -0.14
N ILE A 102 15.01 15.79 -0.07
CA ILE A 102 13.86 16.27 -0.85
C ILE A 102 12.74 16.90 -0.01
N GLY A 103 12.89 16.96 1.30
CA GLY A 103 11.93 17.61 2.19
C GLY A 103 10.62 16.85 2.38
N ILE A 104 10.67 15.52 2.46
CA ILE A 104 9.49 14.69 2.71
C ILE A 104 8.93 14.99 4.11
N THR A 105 7.62 15.20 4.22
CA THR A 105 6.96 15.60 5.47
C THR A 105 6.20 14.48 6.18
N PHE A 106 6.17 13.29 5.61
CA PHE A 106 5.46 12.13 6.16
C PHE A 106 6.44 11.00 6.52
N PRO A 107 6.04 10.02 7.35
CA PRO A 107 6.91 8.92 7.73
C PRO A 107 7.29 8.00 6.56
N LEU A 108 8.53 7.54 6.56
CA LEU A 108 9.01 6.48 5.70
C LEU A 108 9.31 5.25 6.55
N LEU A 109 8.72 4.11 6.20
CA LEU A 109 8.88 2.86 6.93
C LEU A 109 9.86 1.93 6.22
N SER A 110 10.68 1.25 7.01
CA SER A 110 11.64 0.26 6.53
C SER A 110 11.08 -1.15 6.66
N ASP A 111 11.03 -1.88 5.54
CA ASP A 111 10.53 -3.26 5.47
C ASP A 111 11.58 -4.19 4.82
N PRO A 112 12.77 -4.35 5.44
CA PRO A 112 13.85 -5.13 4.86
C PRO A 112 13.52 -6.62 4.72
N ASP A 113 12.64 -7.14 5.58
CA ASP A 113 12.20 -8.54 5.56
C ASP A 113 11.02 -8.79 4.63
N LEU A 114 10.52 -7.74 3.96
CA LEU A 114 9.42 -7.82 3.00
C LEU A 114 8.09 -8.30 3.58
N LYS A 115 7.91 -8.23 4.89
CA LYS A 115 6.69 -8.69 5.57
C LYS A 115 5.45 -7.91 5.12
N ALA A 116 5.52 -6.59 5.18
CA ALA A 116 4.44 -5.73 4.72
C ALA A 116 4.26 -5.79 3.20
N HIS A 117 5.36 -5.81 2.45
CA HIS A 117 5.31 -6.00 1.00
C HIS A 117 4.50 -7.24 0.59
N LYS A 118 4.78 -8.37 1.21
CA LYS A 118 4.10 -9.63 0.92
C LYS A 118 2.66 -9.64 1.41
N ALA A 119 2.40 -9.09 2.59
CA ALA A 119 1.05 -9.02 3.15
C ALA A 119 0.11 -8.19 2.26
N PHE A 120 0.58 -7.08 1.70
CA PHE A 120 -0.20 -6.21 0.81
C PHE A 120 -0.14 -6.63 -0.67
N GLY A 121 0.68 -7.60 -1.03
CA GLY A 121 0.85 -8.01 -2.42
C GLY A 121 1.68 -7.04 -3.25
N ALA A 122 2.53 -6.24 -2.62
CA ALA A 122 3.41 -5.25 -3.26
C ALA A 122 4.80 -5.81 -3.62
N TRP A 123 4.95 -7.11 -3.58
CA TRP A 123 6.17 -7.82 -3.98
C TRP A 123 5.84 -8.88 -5.02
N GLY A 124 6.63 -8.97 -6.05
CA GLY A 124 6.42 -9.96 -7.09
C GLY A 124 7.37 -9.82 -8.26
N THR A 125 7.08 -10.59 -9.30
CA THR A 125 7.86 -10.59 -10.53
C THR A 125 7.49 -9.41 -11.40
N LYS A 126 8.48 -8.68 -11.87
CA LYS A 126 8.32 -7.57 -12.82
C LYS A 126 9.36 -7.70 -13.95
N THR A 127 9.06 -7.11 -15.10
CA THR A 127 9.99 -7.07 -16.22
C THR A 127 10.79 -5.77 -16.20
N MET A 128 12.11 -5.90 -16.16
CA MET A 128 13.04 -4.77 -16.28
C MET A 128 14.08 -5.09 -17.35
N TYR A 129 14.19 -4.21 -18.35
CA TYR A 129 15.14 -4.37 -19.45
C TYR A 129 15.04 -5.75 -20.14
N GLY A 130 13.81 -6.24 -20.36
CA GLY A 130 13.54 -7.53 -20.98
C GLY A 130 13.77 -8.76 -20.10
N LYS A 131 14.17 -8.57 -18.84
CA LYS A 131 14.41 -9.65 -17.87
C LYS A 131 13.33 -9.65 -16.78
N LYS A 132 12.92 -10.85 -16.37
CA LYS A 132 12.04 -11.02 -15.22
C LYS A 132 12.86 -10.94 -13.94
N VAL A 133 12.51 -10.01 -13.05
CA VAL A 133 13.14 -9.83 -11.73
C VAL A 133 12.09 -9.77 -10.66
N GLU A 134 12.41 -10.25 -9.47
CA GLU A 134 11.57 -10.03 -8.30
C GLU A 134 11.88 -8.68 -7.66
N GLY A 135 10.86 -7.98 -7.24
CA GLY A 135 11.04 -6.68 -6.62
C GLY A 135 9.74 -6.06 -6.12
N THR A 136 9.86 -4.87 -5.56
CA THR A 136 8.71 -4.09 -5.14
C THR A 136 7.88 -3.70 -6.36
N ILE A 137 6.60 -4.02 -6.31
CA ILE A 137 5.62 -3.51 -7.27
C ILE A 137 5.10 -2.21 -6.71
N ARG A 138 5.32 -1.10 -7.42
CA ARG A 138 4.84 0.22 -7.00
C ARG A 138 3.32 0.17 -6.80
N SER A 139 2.89 0.31 -5.55
CA SER A 139 1.49 0.10 -5.15
C SER A 139 1.06 1.14 -4.15
N THR A 140 -0.21 1.49 -4.15
CA THR A 140 -0.80 2.37 -3.14
C THR A 140 -2.07 1.74 -2.61
N PHE A 141 -2.26 1.84 -1.30
CA PHE A 141 -3.42 1.31 -0.58
C PHE A 141 -4.09 2.44 0.21
N LEU A 142 -5.36 2.64 -0.04
CA LEU A 142 -6.16 3.59 0.71
C LEU A 142 -6.95 2.84 1.77
N VAL A 143 -6.60 3.07 3.03
CA VAL A 143 -7.25 2.43 4.18
C VAL A 143 -8.16 3.43 4.86
N GLY A 144 -9.41 3.03 5.10
CA GLY A 144 -10.39 3.86 5.79
C GLY A 144 -10.15 3.93 7.29
N PRO A 145 -10.86 4.86 7.98
CA PRO A 145 -10.73 5.04 9.43
C PRO A 145 -11.03 3.79 10.26
N ASP A 146 -11.83 2.87 9.73
CA ASP A 146 -12.19 1.59 10.36
C ASP A 146 -11.18 0.46 10.10
N GLY A 147 -10.10 0.75 9.34
CA GLY A 147 -9.09 -0.25 8.96
C GLY A 147 -9.46 -1.07 7.74
N THR A 148 -10.55 -0.75 7.05
CA THR A 148 -10.97 -1.43 5.82
C THR A 148 -10.27 -0.82 4.61
N LEU A 149 -9.80 -1.68 3.71
CA LEU A 149 -9.17 -1.25 2.47
C LEU A 149 -10.24 -0.70 1.52
N ALA A 150 -10.23 0.60 1.31
CA ALA A 150 -11.21 1.29 0.45
C ALA A 150 -10.85 1.16 -1.03
N ARG A 151 -9.58 1.22 -1.37
CA ARG A 151 -9.09 1.10 -2.74
C ARG A 151 -7.60 0.75 -2.77
N SER A 152 -7.20 0.07 -3.85
CA SER A 152 -5.79 -0.24 -4.11
C SER A 152 -5.42 0.06 -5.57
N TRP A 153 -4.16 0.39 -5.78
CA TRP A 153 -3.54 0.59 -7.08
C TRP A 153 -2.26 -0.22 -7.14
N SER A 154 -2.12 -1.01 -8.18
CA SER A 154 -0.92 -1.81 -8.43
C SER A 154 -0.25 -1.36 -9.74
N SER A 155 1.06 -1.58 -9.85
CA SER A 155 1.84 -1.14 -11.02
C SER A 155 1.62 0.35 -11.34
N VAL A 156 1.71 1.17 -10.29
CA VAL A 156 1.40 2.59 -10.33
C VAL A 156 2.32 3.35 -11.29
N LYS A 157 1.73 4.19 -12.12
CA LYS A 157 2.42 5.23 -12.87
C LYS A 157 2.36 6.52 -12.05
N VAL A 158 3.52 7.14 -11.83
CA VAL A 158 3.63 8.30 -10.94
C VAL A 158 2.83 9.52 -11.42
N ASP A 159 2.80 9.74 -12.74
CA ASP A 159 2.06 10.87 -13.32
C ASP A 159 0.57 10.84 -12.98
N GLY A 160 0.09 11.89 -12.30
CA GLY A 160 -1.31 12.06 -11.94
C GLY A 160 -1.82 11.08 -10.87
N HIS A 161 -0.94 10.26 -10.28
CA HIS A 161 -1.36 9.25 -9.30
C HIS A 161 -1.92 9.88 -8.03
N VAL A 162 -1.26 10.90 -7.48
CA VAL A 162 -1.71 11.57 -6.24
C VAL A 162 -3.10 12.17 -6.41
N ASP A 163 -3.39 12.75 -7.57
CA ASP A 163 -4.72 13.28 -7.88
C ASP A 163 -5.80 12.19 -7.87
N LYS A 164 -5.48 10.99 -8.36
CA LYS A 164 -6.38 9.83 -8.31
C LYS A 164 -6.64 9.36 -6.88
N VAL A 165 -5.62 9.40 -6.04
CA VAL A 165 -5.73 9.06 -4.61
C VAL A 165 -6.65 10.07 -3.90
N ILE A 166 -6.44 11.35 -4.13
CA ILE A 166 -7.27 12.42 -3.56
C ILE A 166 -8.73 12.25 -4.00
N ALA A 167 -8.96 12.04 -5.29
CA ALA A 167 -10.30 11.80 -5.82
C ALA A 167 -10.99 10.59 -5.18
N ALA A 168 -10.23 9.51 -4.92
CA ALA A 168 -10.77 8.33 -4.25
C ALA A 168 -11.18 8.62 -2.80
N ILE A 169 -10.42 9.44 -2.07
CA ILE A 169 -10.77 9.86 -0.71
C ILE A 169 -12.04 10.72 -0.74
N GLU A 170 -12.12 11.70 -1.63
CA GLU A 170 -13.30 12.56 -1.80
C GLU A 170 -14.55 11.73 -2.10
N GLN A 171 -14.48 10.76 -2.98
CA GLN A 171 -15.58 9.85 -3.30
C GLN A 171 -16.01 9.01 -2.10
N ALA A 172 -15.06 8.50 -1.34
CA ALA A 172 -15.33 7.70 -0.15
C ALA A 172 -15.97 8.55 0.96
N GLN A 173 -15.51 9.79 1.15
CA GLN A 173 -16.08 10.73 2.12
C GLN A 173 -17.48 11.21 1.70
N GLY A 174 -17.69 11.42 0.42
CA GLY A 174 -19.00 11.81 -0.13
C GLY A 174 -20.06 10.73 0.07
N ARG A 175 -19.71 9.46 0.04
CA ARG A 175 -20.60 8.33 0.32
C ARG A 175 -20.98 8.24 1.79
N THR A 176 -20.14 8.72 2.70
CA THR A 176 -20.38 8.69 4.15
C THR A 176 -21.31 9.82 4.60
N THR A 177 -21.37 10.91 3.86
CA THR A 177 -22.23 12.07 4.15
C THR A 177 -23.60 11.99 3.48
N GLY A 178 -23.83 11.00 2.64
CA GLY A 178 -25.09 10.78 1.91
C GLY A 178 -26.02 9.76 2.58
N ALA A 179 -26.21 9.87 3.87
CA ALA A 179 -27.22 9.05 4.56
C ALA A 179 -28.57 9.76 4.59
#